data_3b27740764d56236cee63afbd977ed5b
#
_entry.id   3b27740764d56236cee63afbd977ed5b
#
_cell.length_a   1.000
_cell.length_b   1.000
_cell.length_c   1.000
_cell.angle_alpha   90.00
_cell.angle_beta   90.00
_cell.angle_gamma   90.00
#
_symmetry.space_group_name_H-M   'P 1'
#
loop_
_entity.id
_entity.type
_entity.pdbx_description
1 polymer ?
#
loop_
_entity_poly.entity_id
_entity_poly.type
_entity_poly.pdbx_seq_one_letter_code
_entity_poly.pdbx_strand_id
1 'polypeptide(L)'
;MNVKPVVKSDIEIAQASTMKPIKEIAEKIGLQDDDLELFGKYKAKLSSETLKKLRTNESGKIILVTSINPTPAGEGKSTVTVGLGDAFNRLGKKAMVAMREPSLGPTMGIKGGATGGGYSQVLPMEDINLHFTGDLHAITTANNALAALIDNHLQQGNQLNIDQRRIVWKRALDLNDRALRKIVIGLGGPVQGVPREDGFDITVASEIMAVLCLASDLKNLKERLGKMVIAYNYEKQPVTVADLGVEGALTLLLKEAVKPNLVQTIEHTPAIIHGGPFANIAHGCNSVIATTAASKLADYVVTEAGFGADLGAEKFLNIKARTEGIDPEAVVIVATIRALKMHGGVAKTELGREDTEALTAGFSNLKKHVETIESFGLPYVVAINRFISDSENEVNTLKDLCNQAGIPVALTEVWEKGGEGGIELAGKLLEILEDKEAQFNHLYELSLPIEEKIQTIAQKVYGADKVEYSTKAKKQIRDFESFGWGCLPICMAKTQYSLSDDPAKLGRPSNFTITIRELKPSIGAGFIVALTGDVMTMPGLPKAPAAMNMDVDDDGNALGLF
;
A
#
# COMPACT_ATOMS: atom_id res chain seq x y z
N MET A 1 23.70 -8.02 -38.44
CA MET A 1 23.41 -7.09 -37.34
C MET A 1 22.10 -7.57 -36.68
N ASN A 2 22.19 -8.20 -35.51
CA ASN A 2 20.99 -8.52 -34.75
C ASN A 2 20.47 -7.19 -34.17
N VAL A 3 19.46 -6.63 -34.80
CA VAL A 3 18.68 -5.53 -34.22
C VAL A 3 18.00 -6.12 -32.98
N LYS A 4 18.46 -5.76 -31.79
CA LYS A 4 17.68 -6.09 -30.56
C LYS A 4 16.28 -5.54 -30.77
N PRO A 5 15.23 -6.31 -30.53
CA PRO A 5 13.86 -5.79 -30.62
C PRO A 5 13.75 -4.55 -29.72
N VAL A 6 13.20 -3.47 -30.25
CA VAL A 6 12.93 -2.26 -29.48
C VAL A 6 11.85 -2.66 -28.45
N VAL A 7 12.22 -2.71 -27.18
CA VAL A 7 11.29 -2.99 -26.09
C VAL A 7 10.41 -1.74 -25.93
N LYS A 8 9.10 -1.87 -26.15
CA LYS A 8 8.14 -0.79 -25.92
C LYS A 8 8.09 -0.42 -24.45
N SER A 9 7.94 0.85 -24.16
CA SER A 9 7.68 1.35 -22.79
C SER A 9 6.27 0.95 -22.30
N ASP A 10 6.04 1.03 -21.00
CA ASP A 10 4.75 0.68 -20.41
C ASP A 10 3.62 1.56 -20.97
N ILE A 11 3.87 2.87 -21.19
CA ILE A 11 2.88 3.77 -21.79
C ILE A 11 2.60 3.43 -23.27
N GLU A 12 3.60 3.08 -24.06
CA GLU A 12 3.41 2.68 -25.45
C GLU A 12 2.60 1.38 -25.57
N ILE A 13 2.77 0.44 -24.65
CA ILE A 13 1.99 -0.79 -24.57
C ILE A 13 0.54 -0.46 -24.20
N ALA A 14 0.33 0.39 -23.20
CA ALA A 14 -0.98 0.80 -22.73
C ALA A 14 -1.78 1.53 -23.84
N GLN A 15 -1.15 2.49 -24.53
CA GLN A 15 -1.77 3.26 -25.61
C GLN A 15 -2.09 2.40 -26.86
N ALA A 16 -1.29 1.37 -27.11
CA ALA A 16 -1.54 0.42 -28.21
C ALA A 16 -2.66 -0.59 -27.88
N SER A 17 -3.09 -0.67 -26.62
CA SER A 17 -4.08 -1.64 -26.17
C SER A 17 -5.51 -1.17 -26.41
N THR A 18 -6.42 -2.10 -26.74
CA THR A 18 -7.83 -1.80 -26.97
C THR A 18 -8.62 -2.03 -25.68
N MET A 19 -9.21 -0.97 -25.15
CA MET A 19 -10.11 -1.06 -23.99
C MET A 19 -11.55 -1.39 -24.39
N LYS A 20 -12.22 -2.21 -23.60
CA LYS A 20 -13.68 -2.42 -23.67
C LYS A 20 -14.41 -1.33 -22.89
N PRO A 21 -15.63 -0.96 -23.27
CA PRO A 21 -16.49 -0.14 -22.42
C PRO A 21 -16.63 -0.75 -21.02
N ILE A 22 -16.61 0.09 -19.99
CA ILE A 22 -16.64 -0.38 -18.60
C ILE A 22 -17.89 -1.19 -18.26
N LYS A 23 -19.00 -0.95 -18.96
CA LYS A 23 -20.24 -1.70 -18.83
C LYS A 23 -20.06 -3.17 -19.22
N GLU A 24 -19.32 -3.46 -20.30
CA GLU A 24 -19.00 -4.83 -20.71
C GLU A 24 -18.11 -5.56 -19.70
N ILE A 25 -17.24 -4.81 -19.01
CA ILE A 25 -16.41 -5.35 -17.93
C ILE A 25 -17.26 -5.66 -16.70
N ALA A 26 -18.21 -4.78 -16.38
CA ALA A 26 -19.13 -4.96 -15.25
C ALA A 26 -20.06 -6.17 -15.47
N GLU A 27 -20.58 -6.36 -16.68
CA GLU A 27 -21.41 -7.51 -17.03
C GLU A 27 -20.69 -8.86 -16.77
N LYS A 28 -19.38 -8.95 -17.00
CA LYS A 28 -18.59 -10.16 -16.71
C LYS A 28 -18.66 -10.60 -15.24
N ILE A 29 -18.86 -9.66 -14.34
CA ILE A 29 -18.95 -9.89 -12.89
C ILE A 29 -20.38 -9.80 -12.35
N GLY A 30 -21.36 -9.75 -13.26
CA GLY A 30 -22.79 -9.79 -12.93
C GLY A 30 -23.39 -8.46 -12.51
N LEU A 31 -22.69 -7.33 -12.75
CA LEU A 31 -23.21 -5.99 -12.49
C LEU A 31 -23.95 -5.45 -13.71
N GLN A 32 -24.96 -4.61 -13.44
CA GLN A 32 -25.79 -3.94 -14.44
C GLN A 32 -25.52 -2.42 -14.44
N ASP A 33 -26.09 -1.69 -15.39
CA ASP A 33 -25.90 -0.24 -15.52
C ASP A 33 -26.24 0.53 -14.25
N ASP A 34 -27.31 0.16 -13.56
CA ASP A 34 -27.75 0.81 -12.31
C ASP A 34 -26.81 0.56 -11.12
N ASP A 35 -25.93 -0.43 -11.24
CA ASP A 35 -24.92 -0.73 -10.22
C ASP A 35 -23.70 0.19 -10.29
N LEU A 36 -23.60 1.01 -11.36
CA LEU A 36 -22.44 1.80 -11.71
C LEU A 36 -22.72 3.30 -11.73
N GLU A 37 -21.76 4.09 -11.32
CA GLU A 37 -21.68 5.52 -11.56
C GLU A 37 -20.54 5.76 -12.56
N LEU A 38 -20.88 6.10 -13.80
CA LEU A 38 -19.93 6.18 -14.91
C LEU A 38 -19.03 7.42 -14.83
N PHE A 39 -17.73 7.22 -15.01
CA PHE A 39 -16.70 8.25 -15.18
C PHE A 39 -16.11 8.15 -16.59
N GLY A 40 -16.92 8.49 -17.60
CA GLY A 40 -16.58 8.30 -19.00
C GLY A 40 -16.81 6.85 -19.46
N LYS A 41 -16.14 6.46 -20.56
CA LYS A 41 -16.38 5.18 -21.24
C LYS A 41 -15.70 3.98 -20.55
N TYR A 42 -14.60 4.20 -19.87
CA TYR A 42 -13.68 3.15 -19.44
C TYR A 42 -13.50 3.04 -17.92
N LYS A 43 -14.15 3.89 -17.14
CA LYS A 43 -14.09 3.94 -15.68
C LYS A 43 -15.48 4.07 -15.08
N ALA A 44 -15.70 3.47 -13.92
CA ALA A 44 -16.92 3.67 -13.13
C ALA A 44 -16.63 3.51 -11.64
N LYS A 45 -17.45 4.10 -10.80
CA LYS A 45 -17.53 3.74 -9.38
C LYS A 45 -18.66 2.74 -9.15
N LEU A 46 -18.47 1.85 -8.18
CA LEU A 46 -19.56 1.02 -7.68
C LEU A 46 -20.52 1.90 -6.86
N SER A 47 -21.83 1.82 -7.14
CA SER A 47 -22.81 2.62 -6.43
C SER A 47 -22.92 2.21 -4.95
N SER A 48 -23.34 3.14 -4.08
CA SER A 48 -23.55 2.84 -2.66
C SER A 48 -24.63 1.77 -2.44
N GLU A 49 -25.59 1.66 -3.34
CA GLU A 49 -26.63 0.63 -3.28
C GLU A 49 -26.05 -0.75 -3.62
N THR A 50 -25.25 -0.82 -4.66
CA THR A 50 -24.53 -2.04 -5.07
C THR A 50 -23.64 -2.54 -3.93
N LEU A 51 -22.85 -1.65 -3.31
CA LEU A 51 -22.00 -2.03 -2.16
C LEU A 51 -22.80 -2.61 -1.00
N LYS A 52 -24.03 -2.12 -0.77
CA LYS A 52 -24.94 -2.70 0.26
C LYS A 52 -25.45 -4.07 -0.17
N LYS A 53 -25.88 -4.24 -1.42
CA LYS A 53 -26.36 -5.54 -1.96
C LYS A 53 -25.28 -6.61 -1.89
N LEU A 54 -24.05 -6.28 -2.26
CA LEU A 54 -22.92 -7.21 -2.29
C LEU A 54 -22.59 -7.82 -0.90
N ARG A 55 -22.90 -7.15 0.20
CA ARG A 55 -22.63 -7.66 1.56
C ARG A 55 -23.23 -9.03 1.85
N THR A 56 -24.31 -9.39 1.18
CA THR A 56 -25.02 -10.67 1.38
C THR A 56 -24.49 -11.81 0.53
N ASN A 57 -23.61 -11.53 -0.43
CA ASN A 57 -23.03 -12.54 -1.29
C ASN A 57 -21.96 -13.36 -0.54
N GLU A 58 -21.72 -14.59 -1.00
CA GLU A 58 -20.57 -15.37 -0.54
C GLU A 58 -19.26 -14.71 -0.98
N SER A 59 -18.21 -14.91 -0.21
CA SER A 59 -16.89 -14.38 -0.51
C SER A 59 -16.07 -15.39 -1.31
N GLY A 60 -15.43 -14.91 -2.37
CA GLY A 60 -14.36 -15.63 -3.05
C GLY A 60 -13.05 -15.59 -2.26
N LYS A 61 -12.09 -16.39 -2.67
CA LYS A 61 -10.77 -16.54 -2.04
C LYS A 61 -9.88 -15.32 -2.30
N ILE A 62 -9.26 -14.80 -1.25
CA ILE A 62 -8.34 -13.67 -1.33
C ILE A 62 -6.90 -14.18 -1.39
N ILE A 63 -6.15 -13.76 -2.41
CA ILE A 63 -4.74 -14.06 -2.61
C ILE A 63 -3.95 -12.77 -2.42
N LEU A 64 -3.09 -12.75 -1.41
CA LEU A 64 -2.25 -11.60 -1.08
C LEU A 64 -0.89 -11.69 -1.78
N VAL A 65 -0.56 -10.70 -2.60
CA VAL A 65 0.75 -10.58 -3.23
C VAL A 65 1.64 -9.64 -2.42
N THR A 66 2.78 -10.14 -2.00
CA THR A 66 3.84 -9.40 -1.31
C THR A 66 5.19 -9.66 -1.97
N SER A 67 6.29 -9.19 -1.39
CA SER A 67 7.64 -9.46 -1.89
C SER A 67 8.66 -9.63 -0.77
N ILE A 68 9.90 -9.93 -1.16
CA ILE A 68 11.09 -9.74 -0.33
C ILE A 68 11.42 -8.25 -0.19
N ASN A 69 12.42 -7.89 0.64
CA ASN A 69 12.88 -6.50 0.73
C ASN A 69 13.32 -6.00 -0.66
N PRO A 70 12.80 -4.85 -1.13
CA PRO A 70 12.97 -4.43 -2.51
C PRO A 70 14.32 -3.76 -2.79
N THR A 71 14.70 -3.78 -4.07
CA THR A 71 15.66 -2.82 -4.63
C THR A 71 15.00 -1.45 -4.81
N PRO A 72 15.77 -0.37 -5.01
CA PRO A 72 15.21 0.93 -5.37
C PRO A 72 14.37 0.93 -6.67
N ALA A 73 14.64 0.00 -7.59
CA ALA A 73 13.87 -0.16 -8.83
C ALA A 73 12.51 -0.86 -8.63
N GLY A 74 12.29 -1.49 -7.47
CA GLY A 74 11.11 -2.30 -7.17
C GLY A 74 11.18 -3.72 -7.72
N GLU A 75 10.22 -4.56 -7.29
CA GLU A 75 10.25 -6.01 -7.54
C GLU A 75 9.12 -6.47 -8.47
N GLY A 76 8.36 -5.54 -9.05
CA GLY A 76 7.29 -5.86 -9.98
C GLY A 76 6.06 -6.53 -9.34
N LYS A 77 5.79 -6.31 -8.04
CA LYS A 77 4.60 -6.85 -7.37
C LYS A 77 3.30 -6.55 -8.09
N SER A 78 3.07 -5.27 -8.44
CA SER A 78 1.85 -4.85 -9.13
C SER A 78 1.70 -5.55 -10.47
N THR A 79 2.81 -5.73 -11.21
CA THR A 79 2.85 -6.48 -12.47
C THR A 79 2.46 -7.95 -12.25
N VAL A 80 3.03 -8.59 -11.21
CA VAL A 80 2.67 -9.97 -10.84
C VAL A 80 1.21 -10.07 -10.38
N THR A 81 0.71 -9.10 -9.63
CA THR A 81 -0.69 -9.06 -9.19
C THR A 81 -1.66 -9.02 -10.37
N VAL A 82 -1.41 -8.15 -11.34
CA VAL A 82 -2.22 -8.04 -12.57
C VAL A 82 -2.11 -9.29 -13.41
N GLY A 83 -0.88 -9.73 -13.73
CA GLY A 83 -0.65 -10.91 -14.56
C GLY A 83 -1.21 -12.21 -13.94
N LEU A 84 -1.20 -12.33 -12.62
CA LEU A 84 -1.84 -13.46 -11.94
C LEU A 84 -3.36 -13.42 -12.07
N GLY A 85 -3.98 -12.24 -11.92
CA GLY A 85 -5.41 -12.07 -12.16
C GLY A 85 -5.81 -12.46 -13.59
N ASP A 86 -5.03 -12.03 -14.58
CA ASP A 86 -5.21 -12.40 -15.99
C ASP A 86 -5.00 -13.91 -16.21
N ALA A 87 -3.99 -14.51 -15.55
CA ALA A 87 -3.70 -15.95 -15.63
C ALA A 87 -4.86 -16.80 -15.09
N PHE A 88 -5.47 -16.41 -13.95
CA PHE A 88 -6.65 -17.10 -13.43
C PHE A 88 -7.81 -17.08 -14.43
N ASN A 89 -8.08 -15.94 -15.06
CA ASN A 89 -9.13 -15.83 -16.07
C ASN A 89 -8.81 -16.66 -17.32
N ARG A 90 -7.55 -16.75 -17.75
CA ARG A 90 -7.12 -17.66 -18.83
C ARG A 90 -7.33 -19.14 -18.48
N LEU A 91 -7.22 -19.51 -17.21
CA LEU A 91 -7.54 -20.86 -16.71
C LEU A 91 -9.05 -21.08 -16.47
N GLY A 92 -9.90 -20.16 -16.92
CA GLY A 92 -11.36 -20.25 -16.80
C GLY A 92 -11.89 -19.99 -15.39
N LYS A 93 -11.08 -19.40 -14.50
CA LYS A 93 -11.51 -19.02 -13.15
C LYS A 93 -12.04 -17.58 -13.17
N LYS A 94 -13.10 -17.30 -12.42
CA LYS A 94 -13.64 -15.95 -12.26
C LYS A 94 -12.78 -15.17 -11.26
N ALA A 95 -11.86 -14.35 -11.76
CA ALA A 95 -10.93 -13.59 -10.95
C ALA A 95 -11.04 -12.08 -11.15
N MET A 96 -10.76 -11.32 -10.09
CA MET A 96 -10.63 -9.88 -10.09
C MET A 96 -9.30 -9.45 -9.44
N VAL A 97 -8.82 -8.27 -9.83
CA VAL A 97 -7.66 -7.63 -9.22
C VAL A 97 -8.13 -6.45 -8.35
N ALA A 98 -7.55 -6.31 -7.15
CA ALA A 98 -7.83 -5.20 -6.25
C ALA A 98 -6.52 -4.52 -5.83
N MET A 99 -6.31 -3.25 -6.24
CA MET A 99 -5.04 -2.55 -6.10
C MET A 99 -5.22 -1.15 -5.49
N ARG A 100 -4.10 -0.55 -5.11
CA ARG A 100 -4.05 0.84 -4.64
C ARG A 100 -4.09 1.81 -5.81
N GLU A 101 -4.66 2.98 -5.55
CA GLU A 101 -4.53 4.15 -6.42
C GLU A 101 -3.15 4.78 -6.25
N PRO A 102 -2.41 5.07 -7.33
CA PRO A 102 -1.10 5.71 -7.25
C PRO A 102 -1.21 7.19 -6.87
N SER A 103 -0.22 7.68 -6.13
CA SER A 103 -0.06 9.09 -5.77
C SER A 103 0.76 9.83 -6.84
N LEU A 104 0.41 11.10 -7.09
CA LEU A 104 1.13 11.97 -8.04
C LEU A 104 2.59 12.23 -7.64
N GLY A 105 2.88 12.31 -6.34
CA GLY A 105 4.23 12.57 -5.88
C GLY A 105 5.26 11.55 -6.37
N PRO A 106 5.10 10.24 -6.15
CA PRO A 106 5.93 9.21 -6.74
C PRO A 106 5.93 9.22 -8.27
N THR A 107 4.77 9.42 -8.90
CA THR A 107 4.63 9.47 -10.37
C THR A 107 5.50 10.56 -10.98
N MET A 108 5.45 11.77 -10.45
CA MET A 108 6.28 12.91 -10.90
C MET A 108 7.74 12.83 -10.42
N GLY A 109 8.03 11.99 -9.41
CA GLY A 109 9.32 11.92 -8.71
C GLY A 109 10.31 10.92 -9.27
N ILE A 110 10.23 9.68 -8.82
CA ILE A 110 11.28 8.70 -9.05
C ILE A 110 10.79 7.49 -9.85
N LYS A 111 9.49 7.16 -9.79
CA LYS A 111 9.04 5.82 -10.08
C LYS A 111 7.71 5.78 -10.82
N GLY A 112 7.61 4.82 -11.72
CA GLY A 112 6.39 4.40 -12.36
C GLY A 112 5.22 4.17 -11.40
N GLY A 113 4.01 4.42 -11.89
CA GLY A 113 2.78 4.25 -11.15
C GLY A 113 2.52 2.81 -10.71
N ALA A 114 1.49 2.63 -9.89
CA ALA A 114 1.13 1.33 -9.34
C ALA A 114 0.15 0.53 -10.23
N THR A 115 0.13 0.78 -11.55
CA THR A 115 -0.80 0.13 -12.50
C THR A 115 -0.31 -1.20 -13.06
N GLY A 116 0.84 -1.70 -12.62
CA GLY A 116 1.54 -2.83 -13.24
C GLY A 116 2.59 -2.37 -14.25
N GLY A 117 3.00 -3.23 -15.17
CA GLY A 117 3.98 -2.92 -16.22
C GLY A 117 3.97 -3.96 -17.34
N GLY A 118 4.56 -3.60 -18.48
CA GLY A 118 4.55 -4.45 -19.68
C GLY A 118 3.15 -4.80 -20.13
N TYR A 119 2.91 -6.07 -20.42
CA TYR A 119 1.60 -6.59 -20.82
C TYR A 119 0.68 -6.91 -19.63
N SER A 120 1.13 -6.70 -18.40
CA SER A 120 0.33 -6.85 -17.17
C SER A 120 0.06 -5.50 -16.52
N GLN A 121 -0.85 -4.73 -17.11
CA GLN A 121 -1.23 -3.39 -16.67
C GLN A 121 -2.74 -3.24 -16.51
N VAL A 122 -3.14 -2.32 -15.63
CA VAL A 122 -4.52 -1.85 -15.46
C VAL A 122 -4.72 -0.59 -16.31
N LEU A 123 -5.83 -0.51 -17.02
CA LEU A 123 -6.20 0.56 -17.93
C LEU A 123 -7.48 1.30 -17.48
N PRO A 124 -7.63 2.59 -17.76
CA PRO A 124 -6.73 3.50 -18.49
C PRO A 124 -5.53 3.94 -17.62
N MET A 125 -4.30 3.62 -18.06
CA MET A 125 -3.08 3.82 -17.29
C MET A 125 -2.80 5.31 -17.00
N GLU A 126 -2.98 6.18 -17.98
CA GLU A 126 -2.75 7.62 -17.86
C GLU A 126 -3.66 8.24 -16.80
N ASP A 127 -4.97 8.00 -16.88
CA ASP A 127 -5.95 8.54 -15.95
C ASP A 127 -5.66 8.08 -14.52
N ILE A 128 -5.36 6.78 -14.34
CA ILE A 128 -5.09 6.19 -13.02
C ILE A 128 -3.85 6.83 -12.38
N ASN A 129 -2.81 7.10 -13.15
CA ASN A 129 -1.55 7.67 -12.64
C ASN A 129 -1.56 9.20 -12.50
N LEU A 130 -2.49 9.90 -13.13
CA LEU A 130 -2.57 11.37 -13.10
C LEU A 130 -3.82 11.83 -12.32
N HIS A 131 -4.96 11.96 -12.99
CA HIS A 131 -6.22 12.39 -12.39
C HIS A 131 -7.31 11.36 -12.67
N PHE A 132 -7.50 10.45 -11.72
CA PHE A 132 -8.36 9.28 -11.94
C PHE A 132 -9.85 9.62 -11.83
N THR A 133 -10.43 9.62 -10.63
CA THR A 133 -11.84 9.91 -10.36
C THR A 133 -12.02 10.97 -9.29
N GLY A 134 -10.92 11.57 -8.82
CA GLY A 134 -10.93 12.66 -7.85
C GLY A 134 -10.78 12.23 -6.38
N ASP A 135 -10.53 10.95 -6.09
CA ASP A 135 -10.46 10.46 -4.71
C ASP A 135 -9.31 11.11 -3.93
N LEU A 136 -8.11 11.20 -4.51
CA LEU A 136 -6.96 11.87 -3.90
C LEU A 136 -7.21 13.38 -3.69
N HIS A 137 -7.90 14.05 -4.61
CA HIS A 137 -8.33 15.44 -4.44
C HIS A 137 -9.30 15.61 -3.27
N ALA A 138 -10.29 14.72 -3.15
CA ALA A 138 -11.26 14.74 -2.06
C ALA A 138 -10.58 14.55 -0.70
N ILE A 139 -9.63 13.61 -0.62
CA ILE A 139 -8.84 13.35 0.60
C ILE A 139 -7.98 14.58 0.96
N THR A 140 -7.26 15.15 -0.02
CA THR A 140 -6.47 16.37 0.17
C THR A 140 -7.34 17.53 0.64
N THR A 141 -8.50 17.71 0.02
CA THR A 141 -9.46 18.77 0.39
C THR A 141 -10.00 18.58 1.79
N ALA A 142 -10.42 17.37 2.16
CA ALA A 142 -10.91 17.06 3.51
C ALA A 142 -9.82 17.27 4.57
N ASN A 143 -8.58 16.87 4.28
CA ASN A 143 -7.44 17.07 5.18
C ASN A 143 -7.15 18.57 5.42
N ASN A 144 -7.17 19.36 4.36
CA ASN A 144 -6.89 20.80 4.44
C ASN A 144 -8.08 21.59 5.01
N ALA A 145 -9.31 21.15 4.76
CA ALA A 145 -10.50 21.71 5.41
C ALA A 145 -10.42 21.51 6.93
N LEU A 146 -10.02 20.34 7.41
CA LEU A 146 -9.82 20.10 8.84
C LEU A 146 -8.72 21.00 9.40
N ALA A 147 -7.58 21.16 8.72
CA ALA A 147 -6.53 22.09 9.15
C ALA A 147 -7.03 23.54 9.26
N ALA A 148 -7.81 24.00 8.28
CA ALA A 148 -8.41 25.33 8.30
C ALA A 148 -9.43 25.50 9.44
N LEU A 149 -10.23 24.47 9.73
CA LEU A 149 -11.20 24.47 10.83
C LEU A 149 -10.52 24.52 12.20
N ILE A 150 -9.39 23.81 12.37
CA ILE A 150 -8.55 23.90 13.59
C ILE A 150 -8.04 25.33 13.77
N ASP A 151 -7.43 25.92 12.74
CA ASP A 151 -6.92 27.29 12.81
C ASP A 151 -8.03 28.33 13.04
N ASN A 152 -9.20 28.13 12.44
CA ASN A 152 -10.38 28.96 12.71
C ASN A 152 -10.85 28.84 14.16
N HIS A 153 -10.87 27.63 14.73
CA HIS A 153 -11.23 27.42 16.14
C HIS A 153 -10.28 28.16 17.08
N LEU A 154 -8.96 28.13 16.81
CA LEU A 154 -7.99 28.91 17.57
C LEU A 154 -8.25 30.43 17.48
N GLN A 155 -8.53 30.93 16.28
CA GLN A 155 -8.79 32.37 16.04
C GLN A 155 -10.09 32.82 16.71
N GLN A 156 -11.12 31.97 16.77
CA GLN A 156 -12.46 32.31 17.27
C GLN A 156 -12.65 32.02 18.79
N GLY A 157 -11.55 31.97 19.53
CA GLY A 157 -11.60 31.92 21.00
C GLY A 157 -11.21 30.59 21.64
N ASN A 158 -10.81 29.59 20.86
CA ASN A 158 -10.20 28.34 21.34
C ASN A 158 -10.94 27.69 22.52
N GLN A 159 -12.24 27.46 22.39
CA GLN A 159 -13.10 26.93 23.46
C GLN A 159 -12.67 25.53 23.94
N LEU A 160 -12.01 24.74 23.08
CA LEU A 160 -11.46 23.42 23.43
C LEU A 160 -10.12 23.51 24.17
N ASN A 161 -9.62 24.72 24.46
CA ASN A 161 -8.39 24.98 25.19
C ASN A 161 -7.16 24.28 24.55
N ILE A 162 -7.09 24.25 23.22
CA ILE A 162 -6.01 23.61 22.45
C ILE A 162 -4.67 24.34 22.74
N ASP A 163 -3.64 23.58 23.12
CA ASP A 163 -2.26 24.09 23.16
C ASP A 163 -1.73 24.18 21.72
N GLN A 164 -1.56 25.39 21.22
CA GLN A 164 -1.12 25.69 19.86
C GLN A 164 0.23 25.03 19.49
N ARG A 165 1.05 24.68 20.49
CA ARG A 165 2.33 23.98 20.30
C ARG A 165 2.16 22.46 20.23
N ARG A 166 0.94 21.95 20.38
CA ARG A 166 0.60 20.52 20.42
C ARG A 166 -0.46 20.13 19.40
N ILE A 167 -0.58 20.90 18.34
CA ILE A 167 -1.35 20.52 17.17
C ILE A 167 -0.55 19.44 16.43
N VAL A 168 -1.15 18.29 16.23
CA VAL A 168 -0.52 17.13 15.55
C VAL A 168 -0.99 17.01 14.11
N TRP A 169 -2.02 17.76 13.72
CA TRP A 169 -2.58 17.77 12.38
C TRP A 169 -1.78 18.69 11.47
N LYS A 170 -1.46 18.19 10.27
CA LYS A 170 -0.77 18.94 9.22
C LYS A 170 -1.66 19.10 8.00
N ARG A 171 -1.28 20.00 7.12
CA ARG A 171 -1.85 20.11 5.78
C ARG A 171 -1.37 18.98 4.88
N ALA A 172 -2.00 18.79 3.72
CA ALA A 172 -1.61 17.77 2.76
C ALA A 172 -1.52 18.33 1.34
N LEU A 173 -0.61 17.72 0.55
CA LEU A 173 -0.46 17.97 -0.88
C LEU A 173 0.00 16.67 -1.53
N ASP A 174 -0.64 16.26 -2.63
CA ASP A 174 -0.28 14.99 -3.29
C ASP A 174 0.89 15.16 -4.29
N LEU A 175 1.94 15.82 -3.85
CA LEU A 175 3.20 16.02 -4.57
C LEU A 175 4.38 15.89 -3.61
N ASN A 176 5.57 15.65 -4.17
CA ASN A 176 6.82 15.64 -3.42
C ASN A 176 7.37 17.08 -3.33
N ASP A 177 7.25 17.71 -2.16
CA ASP A 177 7.76 19.05 -1.94
C ASP A 177 8.47 19.19 -0.58
N ARG A 178 9.80 19.09 -0.60
CA ARG A 178 10.62 19.21 0.63
C ARG A 178 10.56 20.58 1.29
N ALA A 179 10.23 21.63 0.53
CA ALA A 179 10.16 22.98 1.07
C ALA A 179 8.95 23.17 2.01
N LEU A 180 7.92 22.34 1.86
CA LEU A 180 6.71 22.39 2.67
C LEU A 180 6.76 21.55 3.95
N ARG A 181 7.86 20.86 4.25
CA ARG A 181 7.98 20.02 5.46
C ARG A 181 7.79 20.81 6.76
N LYS A 182 8.26 22.06 6.79
CA LYS A 182 8.11 22.99 7.91
C LYS A 182 7.88 24.39 7.36
N ILE A 183 6.80 25.00 7.79
CA ILE A 183 6.39 26.35 7.41
C ILE A 183 5.90 27.10 8.64
N VAL A 184 5.77 28.40 8.54
CA VAL A 184 5.09 29.26 9.52
C VAL A 184 3.81 29.77 8.89
N ILE A 185 2.69 29.61 9.59
CA ILE A 185 1.37 30.08 9.17
C ILE A 185 0.81 31.13 10.12
N GLY A 186 -0.29 31.80 9.75
CA GLY A 186 -1.00 32.77 10.58
C GLY A 186 -0.29 34.11 10.71
N LEU A 187 0.64 34.46 9.81
CA LEU A 187 1.33 35.74 9.78
C LEU A 187 0.40 36.86 9.24
N GLY A 188 0.68 38.14 9.61
CA GLY A 188 -0.05 39.29 9.12
C GLY A 188 -0.90 40.02 10.18
N GLY A 189 -0.74 39.68 11.46
CA GLY A 189 -1.40 40.31 12.60
C GLY A 189 -2.70 39.65 13.06
N PRO A 190 -3.38 40.22 14.06
CA PRO A 190 -4.43 39.52 14.83
C PRO A 190 -5.64 39.05 14.02
N VAL A 191 -5.91 39.66 12.88
CA VAL A 191 -7.03 39.29 12.00
C VAL A 191 -6.71 38.17 11.00
N GLN A 192 -5.42 37.80 10.92
CA GLN A 192 -4.92 36.81 9.93
C GLN A 192 -4.75 35.38 10.52
N GLY A 193 -4.93 35.25 11.83
CA GLY A 193 -4.80 33.97 12.52
C GLY A 193 -3.74 33.98 13.62
N VAL A 194 -3.45 32.81 14.15
CA VAL A 194 -2.48 32.62 15.23
C VAL A 194 -1.18 32.09 14.65
N PRO A 195 -0.04 32.81 14.75
CA PRO A 195 1.24 32.36 14.22
C PRO A 195 1.70 31.05 14.89
N ARG A 196 1.98 30.03 14.10
CA ARG A 196 2.52 28.75 14.56
C ARG A 196 3.32 28.03 13.49
N GLU A 197 4.13 27.08 13.92
CA GLU A 197 4.75 26.09 13.00
C GLU A 197 3.68 25.14 12.47
N ASP A 198 3.76 24.82 11.20
CA ASP A 198 2.96 23.80 10.52
C ASP A 198 3.84 23.08 9.49
N GLY A 199 3.26 22.26 8.66
CA GLY A 199 3.89 21.58 7.53
C GLY A 199 2.87 20.86 6.68
N PHE A 200 3.38 20.23 5.63
CA PHE A 200 2.59 19.39 4.75
C PHE A 200 3.07 17.95 4.82
N ASP A 201 2.13 17.02 4.82
CA ASP A 201 2.36 15.62 4.51
C ASP A 201 1.88 15.35 3.07
N ILE A 202 2.45 14.34 2.39
CA ILE A 202 1.88 13.89 1.13
C ILE A 202 0.51 13.24 1.42
N THR A 203 -0.46 13.45 0.53
CA THR A 203 -1.87 13.01 0.76
C THR A 203 -1.99 11.56 1.17
N VAL A 204 -1.21 10.67 0.56
CA VAL A 204 -1.20 9.23 0.86
C VAL A 204 -0.54 8.86 2.20
N ALA A 205 0.07 9.83 2.89
CA ALA A 205 0.59 9.70 4.25
C ALA A 205 -0.38 10.22 5.31
N SER A 206 -1.47 10.89 4.91
CA SER A 206 -2.46 11.44 5.82
C SER A 206 -3.26 10.36 6.56
N GLU A 207 -3.71 10.67 7.78
CA GLU A 207 -4.60 9.76 8.51
C GLU A 207 -5.95 9.61 7.80
N ILE A 208 -6.46 10.64 7.10
CA ILE A 208 -7.71 10.54 6.31
C ILE A 208 -7.60 9.47 5.23
N MET A 209 -6.46 9.35 4.55
CA MET A 209 -6.24 8.27 3.59
C MET A 209 -6.35 6.90 4.27
N ALA A 210 -5.71 6.71 5.42
CA ALA A 210 -5.78 5.46 6.17
C ALA A 210 -7.20 5.17 6.68
N VAL A 211 -7.90 6.18 7.17
CA VAL A 211 -9.30 6.11 7.63
C VAL A 211 -10.23 5.69 6.50
N LEU A 212 -10.13 6.31 5.32
CA LEU A 212 -10.93 5.96 4.15
C LEU A 212 -10.69 4.50 3.73
N CYS A 213 -9.43 4.07 3.74
CA CYS A 213 -9.06 2.71 3.35
C CYS A 213 -9.47 1.63 4.37
N LEU A 214 -9.64 1.97 5.64
CA LEU A 214 -10.05 1.04 6.69
C LEU A 214 -11.54 1.17 7.06
N ALA A 215 -12.26 2.08 6.44
CA ALA A 215 -13.70 2.19 6.60
C ALA A 215 -14.43 1.06 5.87
N SER A 216 -15.49 0.52 6.48
CA SER A 216 -16.36 -0.50 5.89
C SER A 216 -17.55 0.09 5.12
N ASP A 217 -17.93 1.31 5.46
CA ASP A 217 -19.02 2.06 4.82
C ASP A 217 -18.98 3.55 5.23
N LEU A 218 -19.91 4.32 4.70
CA LEU A 218 -20.00 5.77 4.96
C LEU A 218 -20.25 6.10 6.45
N LYS A 219 -21.04 5.27 7.16
CA LYS A 219 -21.31 5.44 8.60
C LYS A 219 -20.03 5.21 9.40
N ASN A 220 -19.36 4.10 9.11
CA ASN A 220 -18.08 3.76 9.76
C ASN A 220 -16.99 4.79 9.41
N LEU A 221 -16.97 5.32 8.17
CA LEU A 221 -16.09 6.43 7.79
C LEU A 221 -16.30 7.63 8.72
N LYS A 222 -17.56 8.08 8.92
CA LYS A 222 -17.87 9.20 9.81
C LYS A 222 -17.44 8.96 11.25
N GLU A 223 -17.69 7.77 11.78
CA GLU A 223 -17.29 7.38 13.13
C GLU A 223 -15.76 7.41 13.31
N ARG A 224 -15.01 6.90 12.30
CA ARG A 224 -13.55 6.93 12.30
C ARG A 224 -13.00 8.35 12.18
N LEU A 225 -13.55 9.17 11.29
CA LEU A 225 -13.15 10.58 11.16
C LEU A 225 -13.31 11.33 12.48
N GLY A 226 -14.42 11.10 13.20
CA GLY A 226 -14.66 11.70 14.50
C GLY A 226 -13.60 11.36 15.55
N LYS A 227 -13.00 10.16 15.49
CA LYS A 227 -11.98 9.69 16.43
C LYS A 227 -10.57 10.21 16.15
N MET A 228 -10.32 10.83 14.99
CA MET A 228 -8.98 11.36 14.66
C MET A 228 -8.54 12.40 15.69
N VAL A 229 -7.32 12.26 16.20
CA VAL A 229 -6.72 13.20 17.15
C VAL A 229 -6.07 14.33 16.38
N ILE A 230 -6.47 15.57 16.65
CA ILE A 230 -6.02 16.78 15.95
C ILE A 230 -4.99 17.60 16.75
N ALA A 231 -5.10 17.55 18.08
CA ALA A 231 -4.27 18.32 18.99
C ALA A 231 -4.33 17.73 20.41
N TYR A 232 -3.56 18.33 21.30
CA TYR A 232 -3.72 18.17 22.75
C TYR A 232 -4.03 19.52 23.38
N ASN A 233 -4.90 19.54 24.38
CA ASN A 233 -5.21 20.75 25.14
C ASN A 233 -4.11 21.07 26.19
N TYR A 234 -4.24 22.19 26.91
CA TYR A 234 -3.27 22.59 27.94
C TYR A 234 -3.21 21.60 29.11
N GLU A 235 -4.26 20.83 29.36
CA GLU A 235 -4.31 19.72 30.34
C GLU A 235 -3.71 18.42 29.76
N LYS A 236 -3.17 18.43 28.55
CA LYS A 236 -2.53 17.33 27.83
C LYS A 236 -3.52 16.21 27.45
N GLN A 237 -4.81 16.48 27.44
CA GLN A 237 -5.80 15.54 26.93
C GLN A 237 -5.90 15.63 25.41
N PRO A 238 -6.14 14.52 24.70
CA PRO A 238 -6.34 14.55 23.27
C PRO A 238 -7.62 15.32 22.92
N VAL A 239 -7.56 16.09 21.85
CA VAL A 239 -8.70 16.75 21.21
C VAL A 239 -8.94 16.08 19.88
N THR A 240 -10.18 15.69 19.63
CA THR A 240 -10.58 14.94 18.43
C THR A 240 -11.38 15.78 17.45
N VAL A 241 -11.59 15.25 16.24
CA VAL A 241 -12.49 15.85 15.25
C VAL A 241 -13.93 15.95 15.77
N ALA A 242 -14.40 14.96 16.54
CA ALA A 242 -15.73 14.98 17.16
C ALA A 242 -15.86 16.11 18.19
N ASP A 243 -14.81 16.41 18.97
CA ASP A 243 -14.80 17.55 19.89
C ASP A 243 -14.94 18.88 19.13
N LEU A 244 -14.39 18.95 17.92
CA LEU A 244 -14.54 20.11 17.03
C LEU A 244 -15.92 20.14 16.32
N GLY A 245 -16.63 19.00 16.26
CA GLY A 245 -17.97 18.86 15.68
C GLY A 245 -18.03 18.92 14.16
N VAL A 246 -16.96 18.50 13.46
CA VAL A 246 -16.84 18.67 11.99
C VAL A 246 -16.74 17.37 11.20
N GLU A 247 -16.87 16.20 11.85
CA GLU A 247 -16.81 14.89 11.19
C GLU A 247 -17.85 14.74 10.08
N GLY A 248 -19.01 15.37 10.22
CA GLY A 248 -20.06 15.37 9.20
C GLY A 248 -19.63 16.10 7.92
N ALA A 249 -18.99 17.25 8.05
CA ALA A 249 -18.49 18.02 6.92
C ALA A 249 -17.38 17.25 6.17
N LEU A 250 -16.44 16.63 6.91
CA LEU A 250 -15.40 15.79 6.31
C LEU A 250 -15.98 14.59 5.58
N THR A 251 -17.00 13.94 6.17
CA THR A 251 -17.70 12.80 5.53
C THR A 251 -18.38 13.23 4.24
N LEU A 252 -18.98 14.43 4.22
CA LEU A 252 -19.62 14.97 3.03
C LEU A 252 -18.61 15.20 1.89
N LEU A 253 -17.42 15.70 2.19
CA LEU A 253 -16.33 15.85 1.22
C LEU A 253 -15.85 14.51 0.66
N LEU A 254 -15.93 13.44 1.44
CA LEU A 254 -15.43 12.10 1.10
C LEU A 254 -16.51 11.14 0.57
N LYS A 255 -17.78 11.56 0.49
CA LYS A 255 -18.91 10.67 0.16
C LYS A 255 -18.78 9.95 -1.20
N GLU A 256 -18.13 10.59 -2.17
CA GLU A 256 -17.88 10.01 -3.49
C GLU A 256 -16.55 9.20 -3.48
N ALA A 257 -15.54 9.72 -2.79
CA ALA A 257 -14.24 9.07 -2.69
C ALA A 257 -14.27 7.73 -1.93
N VAL A 258 -15.29 7.46 -1.13
CA VAL A 258 -15.44 6.18 -0.41
C VAL A 258 -15.88 5.03 -1.32
N LYS A 259 -16.39 5.32 -2.51
CA LYS A 259 -16.83 4.33 -3.50
C LYS A 259 -15.63 3.86 -4.32
N PRO A 260 -15.40 2.54 -4.44
CA PRO A 260 -14.25 2.03 -5.20
C PRO A 260 -14.45 2.16 -6.73
N ASN A 261 -13.33 2.25 -7.43
CA ASN A 261 -13.29 2.48 -8.87
C ASN A 261 -13.13 1.15 -9.63
N LEU A 262 -14.04 0.84 -10.53
CA LEU A 262 -13.99 -0.29 -11.45
C LEU A 262 -13.28 0.11 -12.74
N VAL A 263 -12.32 -0.70 -13.16
CA VAL A 263 -11.53 -0.57 -14.39
C VAL A 263 -11.21 -1.97 -14.94
N GLN A 264 -10.26 -2.09 -15.85
CA GLN A 264 -9.89 -3.35 -16.49
C GLN A 264 -8.37 -3.51 -16.64
N THR A 265 -7.89 -4.73 -16.78
CA THR A 265 -6.52 -5.00 -17.24
C THR A 265 -6.44 -4.95 -18.76
N ILE A 266 -5.23 -5.03 -19.34
CA ILE A 266 -5.03 -5.18 -20.79
C ILE A 266 -5.80 -6.40 -21.32
N GLU A 267 -5.88 -7.50 -20.58
CA GLU A 267 -6.62 -8.71 -20.98
C GLU A 267 -8.10 -8.67 -20.58
N HIS A 268 -8.59 -7.50 -20.15
CA HIS A 268 -9.99 -7.28 -19.78
C HIS A 268 -10.45 -8.06 -18.54
N THR A 269 -9.53 -8.38 -17.63
CA THR A 269 -9.87 -8.81 -16.27
C THR A 269 -10.43 -7.61 -15.51
N PRO A 270 -11.59 -7.75 -14.83
CA PRO A 270 -12.11 -6.67 -14.00
C PRO A 270 -11.14 -6.34 -12.86
N ALA A 271 -10.90 -5.04 -12.65
CA ALA A 271 -10.01 -4.57 -11.60
C ALA A 271 -10.66 -3.45 -10.78
N ILE A 272 -10.42 -3.45 -9.49
CA ILE A 272 -10.83 -2.37 -8.59
C ILE A 272 -9.59 -1.62 -8.10
N ILE A 273 -9.58 -0.30 -8.30
CA ILE A 273 -8.53 0.60 -7.83
C ILE A 273 -9.13 1.54 -6.79
N HIS A 274 -8.62 1.52 -5.54
CA HIS A 274 -9.17 2.38 -4.51
C HIS A 274 -8.22 2.59 -3.33
N GLY A 275 -7.97 3.86 -3.00
CA GLY A 275 -7.09 4.29 -1.91
C GLY A 275 -5.63 3.90 -2.11
N GLY A 276 -4.71 4.59 -1.45
CA GLY A 276 -3.28 4.39 -1.69
C GLY A 276 -2.37 4.74 -0.50
N PRO A 277 -2.64 4.26 0.73
CA PRO A 277 -1.81 4.61 1.88
C PRO A 277 -0.40 4.05 1.72
N PHE A 278 0.62 4.80 2.15
CA PHE A 278 2.00 4.34 2.13
C PHE A 278 2.24 3.21 3.13
N ALA A 279 2.97 2.17 2.71
CA ALA A 279 3.24 1.00 3.54
C ALA A 279 4.36 1.19 4.58
N ASN A 280 5.17 2.23 4.49
CA ASN A 280 6.22 2.53 5.48
C ASN A 280 5.73 3.36 6.67
N ILE A 281 4.53 3.95 6.60
CA ILE A 281 3.94 4.80 7.66
C ILE A 281 2.47 4.53 7.93
N ALA A 282 1.80 3.76 7.08
CA ALA A 282 0.41 3.32 7.23
C ALA A 282 0.30 1.85 6.83
N HIS A 283 -0.90 1.31 6.68
CA HIS A 283 -1.10 -0.13 6.41
C HIS A 283 -0.76 -0.57 4.97
N GLY A 284 -0.59 0.36 4.02
CA GLY A 284 0.01 0.08 2.72
C GLY A 284 -0.77 -0.84 1.79
N CYS A 285 -2.10 -0.90 1.93
CA CYS A 285 -3.00 -1.74 1.16
C CYS A 285 -4.15 -0.91 0.59
N ASN A 286 -4.81 -1.40 -0.44
CA ASN A 286 -6.06 -0.83 -0.92
C ASN A 286 -7.17 -0.87 0.16
N SER A 287 -8.33 -0.28 -0.12
CA SER A 287 -9.39 -0.18 0.88
C SER A 287 -10.03 -1.53 1.24
N VAL A 288 -10.59 -1.60 2.43
CA VAL A 288 -11.46 -2.69 2.90
C VAL A 288 -12.64 -2.84 1.95
N ILE A 289 -13.32 -1.72 1.61
CA ILE A 289 -14.49 -1.72 0.70
C ILE A 289 -14.12 -2.34 -0.66
N ALA A 290 -12.96 -1.98 -1.22
CA ALA A 290 -12.52 -2.51 -2.52
C ALA A 290 -12.27 -4.02 -2.48
N THR A 291 -11.53 -4.49 -1.47
CA THR A 291 -11.23 -5.92 -1.33
C THR A 291 -12.49 -6.73 -1.04
N THR A 292 -13.37 -6.24 -0.16
CA THR A 292 -14.66 -6.88 0.13
C THR A 292 -15.56 -6.92 -1.11
N ALA A 293 -15.71 -5.80 -1.83
CA ALA A 293 -16.52 -5.78 -3.06
C ALA A 293 -15.98 -6.76 -4.11
N ALA A 294 -14.66 -6.80 -4.33
CA ALA A 294 -14.05 -7.74 -5.25
C ALA A 294 -14.30 -9.20 -4.84
N SER A 295 -14.17 -9.53 -3.54
CA SER A 295 -14.43 -10.90 -3.05
C SER A 295 -15.89 -11.33 -3.19
N LYS A 296 -16.82 -10.39 -3.19
CA LYS A 296 -18.25 -10.67 -3.41
C LYS A 296 -18.65 -10.77 -4.89
N LEU A 297 -17.76 -10.39 -5.80
CA LEU A 297 -17.99 -10.36 -7.24
C LEU A 297 -17.20 -11.45 -8.00
N ALA A 298 -16.21 -12.07 -7.40
CA ALA A 298 -15.36 -13.07 -8.05
C ALA A 298 -15.01 -14.22 -7.12
N ASP A 299 -14.66 -15.40 -7.70
CA ASP A 299 -14.24 -16.56 -6.94
C ASP A 299 -12.82 -16.41 -6.39
N TYR A 300 -11.99 -15.59 -7.07
CA TYR A 300 -10.62 -15.30 -6.68
C TYR A 300 -10.36 -13.80 -6.76
N VAL A 301 -9.77 -13.24 -5.71
CA VAL A 301 -9.31 -11.85 -5.67
C VAL A 301 -7.81 -11.82 -5.46
N VAL A 302 -7.10 -11.22 -6.42
CA VAL A 302 -5.66 -10.98 -6.29
C VAL A 302 -5.46 -9.55 -5.83
N THR A 303 -4.88 -9.37 -4.64
CA THR A 303 -4.61 -8.06 -4.05
C THR A 303 -3.16 -7.96 -3.60
N GLU A 304 -2.65 -6.73 -3.45
CA GLU A 304 -1.26 -6.51 -3.05
C GLU A 304 -1.10 -5.73 -1.75
N ALA A 305 0.04 -5.94 -1.09
CA ALA A 305 0.52 -5.10 0.00
C ALA A 305 1.85 -4.44 -0.36
N GLY A 306 2.05 -3.20 0.06
CA GLY A 306 3.23 -2.42 -0.29
C GLY A 306 4.54 -2.95 0.29
N PHE A 307 5.62 -2.88 -0.47
CA PHE A 307 6.96 -3.36 -0.08
C PHE A 307 7.01 -4.87 0.21
N GLY A 308 7.84 -5.28 1.17
CA GLY A 308 8.05 -6.67 1.54
C GLY A 308 7.05 -7.24 2.54
N ALA A 309 7.14 -8.55 2.77
CA ALA A 309 6.29 -9.23 3.74
C ALA A 309 6.51 -8.71 5.18
N ASP A 310 7.67 -8.14 5.44
CA ASP A 310 8.03 -7.50 6.70
C ASP A 310 7.35 -6.15 6.94
N LEU A 311 6.72 -5.55 5.95
CA LEU A 311 6.02 -4.27 6.05
C LEU A 311 4.56 -4.38 5.62
N GLY A 312 4.30 -4.46 4.32
CA GLY A 312 2.94 -4.39 3.80
C GLY A 312 2.11 -5.60 4.15
N ALA A 313 2.62 -6.82 3.97
CA ALA A 313 1.86 -8.01 4.30
C ALA A 313 1.63 -8.14 5.81
N GLU A 314 2.64 -7.85 6.64
CA GLU A 314 2.46 -7.79 8.11
C GLU A 314 1.30 -6.88 8.49
N LYS A 315 1.22 -5.68 7.89
CA LYS A 315 0.16 -4.71 8.19
C LYS A 315 -1.19 -5.10 7.58
N PHE A 316 -1.20 -5.72 6.41
CA PHE A 316 -2.42 -6.31 5.87
C PHE A 316 -2.99 -7.31 6.89
N LEU A 317 -2.16 -8.23 7.36
CA LEU A 317 -2.56 -9.34 8.24
C LEU A 317 -2.88 -8.89 9.67
N ASN A 318 -2.10 -7.97 10.26
CA ASN A 318 -2.29 -7.52 11.63
C ASN A 318 -3.20 -6.30 11.79
N ILE A 319 -3.47 -5.54 10.73
CA ILE A 319 -4.30 -4.33 10.79
C ILE A 319 -5.55 -4.48 9.92
N LYS A 320 -5.39 -4.64 8.59
CA LYS A 320 -6.52 -4.66 7.67
C LYS A 320 -7.42 -5.87 7.87
N ALA A 321 -6.85 -7.06 7.99
CA ALA A 321 -7.60 -8.30 8.19
C ALA A 321 -8.38 -8.31 9.51
N ARG A 322 -7.90 -7.61 10.55
CA ARG A 322 -8.66 -7.44 11.80
C ARG A 322 -9.92 -6.60 11.64
N THR A 323 -9.98 -5.73 10.61
CA THR A 323 -11.06 -4.75 10.51
C THR A 323 -12.37 -5.37 10.04
N GLU A 324 -12.33 -6.31 9.08
CA GLU A 324 -13.54 -6.86 8.44
C GLU A 324 -13.48 -8.37 8.22
N GLY A 325 -12.57 -9.08 8.89
CA GLY A 325 -12.42 -10.51 8.65
C GLY A 325 -12.00 -10.83 7.22
N ILE A 326 -11.17 -9.98 6.62
CA ILE A 326 -10.61 -10.19 5.28
C ILE A 326 -9.40 -11.10 5.45
N ASP A 327 -9.65 -12.38 5.55
CA ASP A 327 -8.62 -13.40 5.74
C ASP A 327 -8.14 -13.89 4.37
N PRO A 328 -6.85 -13.76 4.04
CA PRO A 328 -6.33 -14.34 2.80
C PRO A 328 -6.19 -15.86 2.93
N GLU A 329 -6.51 -16.56 1.85
CA GLU A 329 -6.35 -18.03 1.77
C GLU A 329 -4.96 -18.46 1.31
N ALA A 330 -4.24 -17.58 0.61
CA ALA A 330 -2.86 -17.83 0.21
C ALA A 330 -2.07 -16.55 0.01
N VAL A 331 -0.74 -16.66 0.04
CA VAL A 331 0.19 -15.56 -0.18
C VAL A 331 1.15 -15.87 -1.32
N VAL A 332 1.36 -14.91 -2.21
CA VAL A 332 2.42 -14.92 -3.21
C VAL A 332 3.56 -14.05 -2.73
N ILE A 333 4.76 -14.61 -2.62
CA ILE A 333 5.97 -13.87 -2.26
C ILE A 333 6.80 -13.65 -3.53
N VAL A 334 6.76 -12.44 -4.06
CA VAL A 334 7.54 -12.08 -5.24
C VAL A 334 9.02 -11.94 -4.86
N ALA A 335 9.87 -12.68 -5.54
CA ALA A 335 11.31 -12.60 -5.43
C ALA A 335 11.92 -12.30 -6.80
N THR A 336 12.96 -11.46 -6.83
CA THR A 336 13.72 -11.17 -8.03
C THR A 336 15.18 -11.53 -7.83
N ILE A 337 15.82 -11.98 -8.88
CA ILE A 337 17.27 -12.29 -8.88
C ILE A 337 18.06 -11.07 -8.48
N ARG A 338 17.70 -9.88 -8.99
CA ARG A 338 18.37 -8.61 -8.66
C ARG A 338 18.31 -8.30 -7.15
N ALA A 339 17.14 -8.45 -6.53
CA ALA A 339 17.00 -8.16 -5.11
C ALA A 339 17.82 -9.16 -4.27
N LEU A 340 17.78 -10.44 -4.60
CA LEU A 340 18.57 -11.45 -3.89
C LEU A 340 20.07 -11.21 -4.04
N LYS A 341 20.58 -10.88 -5.24
CA LYS A 341 21.99 -10.50 -5.42
C LYS A 341 22.36 -9.27 -4.61
N MET A 342 21.52 -8.25 -4.57
CA MET A 342 21.74 -7.07 -3.72
C MET A 342 21.82 -7.46 -2.24
N HIS A 343 20.91 -8.32 -1.78
CA HIS A 343 20.93 -8.85 -0.41
C HIS A 343 22.11 -9.79 -0.14
N GLY A 344 22.72 -10.36 -1.17
CA GLY A 344 23.96 -11.10 -1.12
C GLY A 344 25.22 -10.23 -1.21
N GLY A 345 25.07 -8.90 -1.28
CA GLY A 345 26.20 -7.95 -1.22
C GLY A 345 26.62 -7.32 -2.55
N VAL A 346 25.95 -7.62 -3.66
CA VAL A 346 26.26 -7.02 -4.98
C VAL A 346 25.86 -5.55 -5.00
N ALA A 347 26.75 -4.70 -5.49
CA ALA A 347 26.48 -3.27 -5.66
C ALA A 347 25.36 -3.02 -6.69
N LYS A 348 24.53 -2.00 -6.46
CA LYS A 348 23.36 -1.68 -7.30
C LYS A 348 23.69 -1.48 -8.78
N THR A 349 24.90 -1.00 -9.09
CA THR A 349 25.38 -0.78 -10.46
C THR A 349 25.79 -2.07 -11.18
N GLU A 350 25.94 -3.18 -10.46
CA GLU A 350 26.45 -4.45 -10.99
C GLU A 350 25.41 -5.57 -11.02
N LEU A 351 24.16 -5.29 -10.58
CA LEU A 351 23.07 -6.27 -10.50
C LEU A 351 22.71 -6.93 -11.86
N GLY A 352 23.11 -6.34 -12.98
CA GLY A 352 22.90 -6.91 -14.32
C GLY A 352 23.90 -8.00 -14.70
N ARG A 353 24.96 -8.25 -13.91
CA ARG A 353 25.92 -9.34 -14.14
C ARG A 353 25.46 -10.61 -13.45
N GLU A 354 25.69 -11.76 -14.06
CA GLU A 354 25.43 -13.06 -13.45
C GLU A 354 26.31 -13.24 -12.20
N ASP A 355 25.67 -13.63 -11.07
CA ASP A 355 26.34 -13.91 -9.80
C ASP A 355 25.51 -14.87 -8.94
N THR A 356 25.71 -16.16 -9.12
CA THR A 356 25.00 -17.21 -8.41
C THR A 356 25.47 -17.37 -6.95
N GLU A 357 26.69 -16.95 -6.61
CA GLU A 357 27.21 -16.97 -5.24
C GLU A 357 26.48 -15.91 -4.38
N ALA A 358 26.41 -14.69 -4.90
CA ALA A 358 25.66 -13.63 -4.24
C ALA A 358 24.16 -13.93 -4.16
N LEU A 359 23.58 -14.52 -5.23
CA LEU A 359 22.20 -15.00 -5.22
C LEU A 359 21.97 -16.01 -4.08
N THR A 360 22.86 -16.97 -3.92
CA THR A 360 22.79 -17.98 -2.86
C THR A 360 22.92 -17.36 -1.47
N ALA A 361 23.82 -16.41 -1.27
CA ALA A 361 23.97 -15.67 -0.02
C ALA A 361 22.70 -14.88 0.33
N GLY A 362 22.11 -14.20 -0.66
CA GLY A 362 20.90 -13.40 -0.49
C GLY A 362 19.63 -14.23 -0.30
N PHE A 363 19.63 -15.52 -0.61
CA PHE A 363 18.50 -16.42 -0.40
C PHE A 363 18.02 -16.45 1.06
N SER A 364 18.92 -16.16 2.02
CA SER A 364 18.57 -16.02 3.43
C SER A 364 17.53 -14.95 3.70
N ASN A 365 17.46 -13.86 2.90
CA ASN A 365 16.41 -12.83 2.98
C ASN A 365 15.05 -13.42 2.57
N LEU A 366 14.97 -14.14 1.45
CA LEU A 366 13.73 -14.81 1.02
C LEU A 366 13.24 -15.79 2.09
N LYS A 367 14.14 -16.60 2.67
CA LYS A 367 13.75 -17.54 3.74
C LYS A 367 13.10 -16.82 4.92
N LYS A 368 13.60 -15.64 5.31
CA LYS A 368 12.99 -14.88 6.40
C LYS A 368 11.58 -14.36 6.05
N HIS A 369 11.35 -13.96 4.81
CA HIS A 369 10.00 -13.57 4.36
C HIS A 369 9.04 -14.76 4.32
N VAL A 370 9.51 -15.94 3.92
CA VAL A 370 8.76 -17.19 3.99
C VAL A 370 8.37 -17.50 5.44
N GLU A 371 9.34 -17.53 6.37
CA GLU A 371 9.09 -17.75 7.80
C GLU A 371 8.08 -16.74 8.39
N THR A 372 8.11 -15.51 7.89
CA THR A 372 7.14 -14.48 8.30
C THR A 372 5.72 -14.89 7.92
N ILE A 373 5.49 -15.32 6.67
CA ILE A 373 4.17 -15.76 6.23
C ILE A 373 3.73 -17.04 6.93
N GLU A 374 4.64 -18.00 7.13
CA GLU A 374 4.37 -19.22 7.90
C GLU A 374 3.93 -18.93 9.33
N SER A 375 4.48 -17.88 9.96
CA SER A 375 4.10 -17.46 11.31
C SER A 375 2.65 -16.97 11.44
N PHE A 376 2.01 -16.62 10.33
CA PHE A 376 0.58 -16.31 10.25
C PHE A 376 -0.30 -17.52 9.92
N GLY A 377 0.30 -18.70 9.69
CA GLY A 377 -0.44 -19.93 9.34
C GLY A 377 -1.00 -19.94 7.91
N LEU A 378 -0.43 -19.17 7.00
CA LEU A 378 -0.89 -19.04 5.63
C LEU A 378 -0.07 -19.91 4.67
N PRO A 379 -0.72 -20.62 3.74
CA PRO A 379 -0.04 -21.26 2.62
C PRO A 379 0.50 -20.17 1.66
N TYR A 380 1.60 -20.51 0.97
CA TYR A 380 2.27 -19.55 0.09
C TYR A 380 2.92 -20.20 -1.13
N VAL A 381 3.21 -19.37 -2.14
CA VAL A 381 4.07 -19.70 -3.28
C VAL A 381 5.07 -18.56 -3.48
N VAL A 382 6.33 -18.89 -3.72
CA VAL A 382 7.34 -17.93 -4.18
C VAL A 382 7.20 -17.76 -5.69
N ALA A 383 7.00 -16.51 -6.13
CA ALA A 383 7.00 -16.14 -7.54
C ALA A 383 8.35 -15.55 -7.93
N ILE A 384 9.11 -16.25 -8.75
CA ILE A 384 10.32 -15.70 -9.36
C ILE A 384 9.88 -14.77 -10.49
N ASN A 385 9.92 -13.45 -10.25
CA ASN A 385 9.59 -12.48 -11.28
C ASN A 385 10.84 -12.23 -12.14
N ARG A 386 10.88 -12.87 -13.31
CA ARG A 386 12.02 -12.84 -14.22
C ARG A 386 12.10 -11.51 -14.96
N PHE A 387 13.29 -10.95 -15.01
CA PHE A 387 13.65 -9.83 -15.87
C PHE A 387 14.46 -10.29 -17.08
N ILE A 388 14.42 -9.51 -18.17
CA ILE A 388 15.15 -9.80 -19.42
C ILE A 388 16.66 -9.98 -19.18
N SER A 389 17.21 -9.35 -18.14
CA SER A 389 18.63 -9.44 -17.79
C SER A 389 19.01 -10.70 -17.00
N ASP A 390 18.03 -11.46 -16.50
CA ASP A 390 18.30 -12.60 -15.63
C ASP A 390 18.73 -13.81 -16.46
N SER A 391 19.85 -14.45 -16.08
CA SER A 391 20.35 -15.62 -16.78
C SER A 391 19.57 -16.88 -16.42
N GLU A 392 19.53 -17.86 -17.32
CA GLU A 392 18.92 -19.17 -17.05
C GLU A 392 19.58 -19.88 -15.85
N ASN A 393 20.91 -19.70 -15.71
CA ASN A 393 21.66 -20.29 -14.61
C ASN A 393 21.22 -19.71 -13.25
N GLU A 394 21.00 -18.40 -13.14
CA GLU A 394 20.50 -17.75 -11.93
C GLU A 394 19.06 -18.18 -11.62
N VAL A 395 18.19 -18.25 -12.63
CA VAL A 395 16.80 -18.72 -12.46
C VAL A 395 16.77 -20.17 -11.94
N ASN A 396 17.57 -21.06 -12.55
CA ASN A 396 17.64 -22.45 -12.12
C ASN A 396 18.25 -22.59 -10.74
N THR A 397 19.30 -21.84 -10.42
CA THR A 397 19.90 -21.80 -9.07
C THR A 397 18.86 -21.42 -8.03
N LEU A 398 18.04 -20.39 -8.28
CA LEU A 398 17.00 -19.99 -7.32
C LEU A 398 15.89 -21.04 -7.17
N LYS A 399 15.46 -21.68 -8.28
CA LYS A 399 14.51 -22.81 -8.24
C LYS A 399 15.06 -23.96 -7.40
N ASP A 400 16.32 -24.32 -7.60
CA ASP A 400 16.97 -25.42 -6.86
C ASP A 400 17.09 -25.10 -5.38
N LEU A 401 17.45 -23.87 -5.00
CA LEU A 401 17.50 -23.43 -3.61
C LEU A 401 16.12 -23.49 -2.94
N CYS A 402 15.06 -23.06 -3.64
CA CYS A 402 13.69 -23.18 -3.13
C CYS A 402 13.30 -24.65 -2.95
N ASN A 403 13.53 -25.50 -3.94
CA ASN A 403 13.20 -26.93 -3.89
C ASN A 403 13.93 -27.66 -2.75
N GLN A 404 15.23 -27.38 -2.57
CA GLN A 404 16.03 -27.93 -1.46
C GLN A 404 15.52 -27.48 -0.08
N ALA A 405 14.96 -26.27 -0.01
CA ALA A 405 14.36 -25.76 1.21
C ALA A 405 12.88 -26.18 1.41
N GLY A 406 12.28 -26.92 0.48
CA GLY A 406 10.86 -27.30 0.53
C GLY A 406 9.90 -26.12 0.29
N ILE A 407 10.37 -25.04 -0.35
CA ILE A 407 9.61 -23.84 -0.63
C ILE A 407 8.92 -23.98 -2.00
N PRO A 408 7.57 -23.93 -2.08
CA PRO A 408 6.86 -23.95 -3.36
C PRO A 408 7.26 -22.72 -4.21
N VAL A 409 7.66 -22.97 -5.46
CA VAL A 409 8.17 -21.90 -6.33
C VAL A 409 7.61 -22.04 -7.74
N ALA A 410 7.30 -20.92 -8.38
CA ALA A 410 6.90 -20.82 -9.78
C ALA A 410 7.65 -19.67 -10.47
N LEU A 411 7.94 -19.84 -11.76
CA LEU A 411 8.48 -18.77 -12.59
C LEU A 411 7.34 -17.88 -13.11
N THR A 412 7.56 -16.57 -13.17
CA THR A 412 6.63 -15.66 -13.81
C THR A 412 7.35 -14.78 -14.84
N GLU A 413 6.72 -14.64 -16.00
CA GLU A 413 7.17 -13.80 -17.12
C GLU A 413 6.05 -12.84 -17.54
N VAL A 414 5.26 -12.40 -16.57
CA VAL A 414 4.03 -11.64 -16.79
C VAL A 414 4.26 -10.25 -17.40
N TRP A 415 5.43 -9.65 -17.20
CA TRP A 415 5.77 -8.38 -17.83
C TRP A 415 5.80 -8.50 -19.35
N GLU A 416 6.40 -9.57 -19.86
CA GLU A 416 6.58 -9.81 -21.30
C GLU A 416 5.37 -10.49 -21.95
N LYS A 417 4.73 -11.44 -21.21
CA LYS A 417 3.72 -12.37 -21.76
C LYS A 417 2.31 -12.15 -21.23
N GLY A 418 2.09 -11.14 -20.38
CA GLY A 418 0.79 -10.95 -19.74
C GLY A 418 0.36 -12.14 -18.91
N GLY A 419 -0.93 -12.45 -18.89
CA GLY A 419 -1.49 -13.55 -18.13
C GLY A 419 -0.93 -14.93 -18.51
N GLU A 420 -0.48 -15.13 -19.75
CA GLU A 420 0.19 -16.37 -20.16
C GLU A 420 1.44 -16.66 -19.33
N GLY A 421 2.25 -15.61 -19.07
CA GLY A 421 3.43 -15.70 -18.23
C GLY A 421 3.16 -15.98 -16.75
N GLY A 422 1.91 -15.98 -16.32
CA GLY A 422 1.46 -16.27 -14.96
C GLY A 422 0.81 -17.65 -14.76
N ILE A 423 0.64 -18.43 -15.81
CA ILE A 423 -0.12 -19.71 -15.75
C ILE A 423 0.53 -20.71 -14.78
N GLU A 424 1.86 -20.84 -14.76
CA GLU A 424 2.56 -21.73 -13.83
C GLU A 424 2.27 -21.36 -12.38
N LEU A 425 2.34 -20.07 -12.05
CA LEU A 425 2.04 -19.55 -10.71
C LEU A 425 0.57 -19.77 -10.34
N ALA A 426 -0.36 -19.48 -11.25
CA ALA A 426 -1.80 -19.66 -11.03
C ALA A 426 -2.15 -21.14 -10.81
N GLY A 427 -1.58 -22.06 -11.61
CA GLY A 427 -1.75 -23.50 -11.44
C GLY A 427 -1.29 -23.99 -10.07
N LYS A 428 -0.09 -23.57 -9.66
CA LYS A 428 0.48 -23.93 -8.35
C LYS A 428 -0.33 -23.39 -7.16
N LEU A 429 -0.88 -22.19 -7.30
CA LEU A 429 -1.78 -21.63 -6.29
C LEU A 429 -3.09 -22.39 -6.19
N LEU A 430 -3.68 -22.81 -7.32
CA LEU A 430 -4.89 -23.62 -7.32
C LEU A 430 -4.66 -24.97 -6.62
N GLU A 431 -3.55 -25.65 -6.89
CA GLU A 431 -3.16 -26.88 -6.20
C GLU A 431 -3.07 -26.67 -4.68
N ILE A 432 -2.38 -25.60 -4.24
CA ILE A 432 -2.21 -25.32 -2.81
C ILE A 432 -3.54 -24.96 -2.14
N LEU A 433 -4.43 -24.24 -2.83
CA LEU A 433 -5.75 -23.86 -2.32
C LEU A 433 -6.74 -25.05 -2.25
N GLU A 434 -6.48 -26.14 -2.99
CA GLU A 434 -7.22 -27.40 -2.91
C GLU A 434 -6.67 -28.30 -1.80
N ASP A 435 -5.34 -28.34 -1.62
CA ASP A 435 -4.65 -29.26 -0.72
C ASP A 435 -4.55 -28.75 0.74
N LYS A 436 -4.56 -27.44 0.94
CA LYS A 436 -4.32 -26.81 2.25
C LYS A 436 -5.39 -25.80 2.60
N GLU A 437 -6.03 -26.00 3.72
CA GLU A 437 -6.87 -25.00 4.35
C GLU A 437 -5.99 -23.98 5.08
N ALA A 438 -6.22 -22.69 4.85
CA ALA A 438 -5.52 -21.64 5.55
C ALA A 438 -5.91 -21.65 7.04
N GLN A 439 -4.92 -21.62 7.92
CA GLN A 439 -5.10 -21.49 9.37
C GLN A 439 -4.62 -20.12 9.83
N PHE A 440 -5.21 -19.07 9.26
CA PHE A 440 -4.80 -17.71 9.51
C PHE A 440 -4.91 -17.33 10.98
N ASN A 441 -3.84 -16.80 11.54
CA ASN A 441 -3.76 -16.28 12.90
C ASN A 441 -3.00 -14.97 12.94
N HIS A 442 -3.50 -14.01 13.72
CA HIS A 442 -2.75 -12.79 13.99
C HIS A 442 -1.51 -13.07 14.85
N LEU A 443 -0.45 -12.29 14.68
CA LEU A 443 0.79 -12.50 15.44
C LEU A 443 0.66 -12.23 16.94
N TYR A 444 -0.30 -11.42 17.34
CA TYR A 444 -0.51 -11.01 18.72
C TYR A 444 -1.97 -10.66 19.00
N GLU A 445 -2.37 -10.80 20.26
CA GLU A 445 -3.66 -10.37 20.75
C GLU A 445 -3.66 -8.85 21.01
N LEU A 446 -4.79 -8.18 20.72
CA LEU A 446 -4.92 -6.73 20.93
C LEU A 446 -4.86 -6.32 22.42
N SER A 447 -5.19 -7.22 23.32
CA SER A 447 -5.15 -7.01 24.79
C SER A 447 -3.72 -6.92 25.35
N LEU A 448 -2.71 -7.33 24.62
CA LEU A 448 -1.31 -7.22 25.05
C LEU A 448 -0.88 -5.74 25.18
N PRO A 449 0.05 -5.42 26.09
CA PRO A 449 0.68 -4.11 26.19
C PRO A 449 1.31 -3.68 24.85
N ILE A 450 1.37 -2.37 24.62
CA ILE A 450 1.96 -1.79 23.38
C ILE A 450 3.38 -2.33 23.16
N GLU A 451 4.19 -2.37 24.20
CA GLU A 451 5.59 -2.85 24.12
C GLU A 451 5.68 -4.32 23.70
N GLU A 452 4.83 -5.18 24.22
CA GLU A 452 4.81 -6.61 23.87
C GLU A 452 4.37 -6.85 22.41
N LYS A 453 3.42 -6.08 21.91
CA LYS A 453 3.01 -6.12 20.49
C LYS A 453 4.16 -5.72 19.57
N ILE A 454 4.85 -4.62 19.90
CA ILE A 454 6.04 -4.15 19.16
C ILE A 454 7.14 -5.21 19.19
N GLN A 455 7.41 -5.80 20.38
CA GLN A 455 8.43 -6.84 20.53
C GLN A 455 8.09 -8.10 19.71
N THR A 456 6.82 -8.50 19.68
CA THR A 456 6.37 -9.65 18.89
C THR A 456 6.63 -9.43 17.40
N ILE A 457 6.30 -8.25 16.85
CA ILE A 457 6.60 -7.91 15.46
C ILE A 457 8.12 -7.92 15.22
N ALA A 458 8.90 -7.24 16.06
CA ALA A 458 10.33 -7.12 15.90
C ALA A 458 11.03 -8.49 15.89
N GLN A 459 10.63 -9.40 16.76
CA GLN A 459 11.22 -10.73 16.85
C GLN A 459 10.74 -11.67 15.74
N LYS A 460 9.42 -11.82 15.57
CA LYS A 460 8.86 -12.79 14.63
C LYS A 460 9.03 -12.37 13.17
N VAL A 461 8.84 -11.09 12.87
CA VAL A 461 8.87 -10.58 11.50
C VAL A 461 10.28 -10.14 11.09
N TYR A 462 10.96 -9.35 11.93
CA TYR A 462 12.28 -8.81 11.56
C TYR A 462 13.44 -9.71 11.97
N GLY A 463 13.26 -10.54 13.00
CA GLY A 463 14.34 -11.36 13.56
C GLY A 463 15.27 -10.56 14.49
N ALA A 464 14.79 -9.46 15.08
CA ALA A 464 15.54 -8.66 16.03
C ALA A 464 15.64 -9.37 17.39
N ASP A 465 16.77 -9.19 18.08
CA ASP A 465 16.96 -9.73 19.43
C ASP A 465 16.26 -8.88 20.49
N LYS A 466 16.28 -7.57 20.31
CA LYS A 466 15.81 -6.60 21.30
C LYS A 466 15.05 -5.45 20.65
N VAL A 467 14.19 -4.82 21.46
CA VAL A 467 13.59 -3.53 21.18
C VAL A 467 13.99 -2.53 22.24
N GLU A 468 14.48 -1.39 21.84
CA GLU A 468 14.80 -0.28 22.72
C GLU A 468 13.87 0.91 22.45
N TYR A 469 13.59 1.67 23.49
CA TYR A 469 12.65 2.79 23.42
C TYR A 469 13.34 4.07 23.91
N SER A 470 13.23 5.14 23.11
CA SER A 470 13.64 6.48 23.54
C SER A 470 12.85 6.93 24.76
N THR A 471 13.36 7.92 25.50
CA THR A 471 12.62 8.55 26.61
C THR A 471 11.28 9.09 26.16
N LYS A 472 11.21 9.67 24.93
CA LYS A 472 9.97 10.15 24.31
C LYS A 472 8.99 9.02 24.07
N ALA A 473 9.43 7.92 23.47
CA ALA A 473 8.59 6.76 23.18
C ALA A 473 8.02 6.14 24.47
N LYS A 474 8.84 5.95 25.49
CA LYS A 474 8.38 5.42 26.81
C LYS A 474 7.31 6.30 27.44
N LYS A 475 7.44 7.62 27.31
CA LYS A 475 6.41 8.54 27.80
C LYS A 475 5.13 8.39 26.99
N GLN A 476 5.22 8.37 25.66
CA GLN A 476 4.07 8.25 24.77
C GLN A 476 3.33 6.93 24.97
N ILE A 477 4.01 5.80 25.22
CA ILE A 477 3.37 4.52 25.55
C ILE A 477 2.47 4.68 26.78
N ARG A 478 3.01 5.23 27.89
CA ARG A 478 2.21 5.47 29.11
C ARG A 478 1.04 6.41 28.87
N ASP A 479 1.26 7.50 28.12
CA ASP A 479 0.20 8.46 27.79
C ASP A 479 -0.92 7.75 26.97
N PHE A 480 -0.57 6.97 25.94
CA PHE A 480 -1.54 6.25 25.09
C PHE A 480 -2.30 5.16 25.83
N GLU A 481 -1.65 4.43 26.71
CA GLU A 481 -2.33 3.45 27.58
C GLU A 481 -3.30 4.15 28.53
N SER A 482 -2.93 5.32 29.08
CA SER A 482 -3.82 6.11 29.94
C SER A 482 -5.02 6.68 29.20
N PHE A 483 -4.94 6.91 27.89
CA PHE A 483 -6.04 7.33 27.03
C PHE A 483 -6.93 6.15 26.57
N GLY A 484 -6.59 4.91 26.97
CA GLY A 484 -7.34 3.71 26.57
C GLY A 484 -6.99 3.18 25.17
N TRP A 485 -5.89 3.62 24.56
CA TRP A 485 -5.48 3.21 23.22
C TRP A 485 -4.60 1.94 23.22
N GLY A 486 -4.33 1.38 24.39
CA GLY A 486 -3.50 0.18 24.55
C GLY A 486 -3.96 -1.03 23.72
N CYS A 487 -5.26 -1.16 23.43
CA CYS A 487 -5.82 -2.28 22.64
C CYS A 487 -5.74 -2.09 21.11
N LEU A 488 -5.10 -1.03 20.60
CA LEU A 488 -4.95 -0.83 19.17
C LEU A 488 -3.77 -1.65 18.60
N PRO A 489 -3.86 -2.13 17.35
CA PRO A 489 -2.74 -2.75 16.66
C PRO A 489 -1.61 -1.76 16.39
N ILE A 490 -0.43 -2.29 16.12
CA ILE A 490 0.78 -1.51 15.88
C ILE A 490 1.10 -1.47 14.39
N CYS A 491 1.35 -0.27 13.88
CA CYS A 491 1.87 -0.02 12.55
C CYS A 491 3.36 0.37 12.67
N MET A 492 4.25 -0.58 12.39
CA MET A 492 5.70 -0.31 12.42
C MET A 492 6.11 0.54 11.22
N ALA A 493 6.70 1.71 11.47
CA ALA A 493 7.24 2.60 10.47
C ALA A 493 8.77 2.49 10.44
N LYS A 494 9.30 1.81 9.41
CA LYS A 494 10.74 1.57 9.23
C LYS A 494 11.14 1.65 7.75
N THR A 495 12.44 1.54 7.50
CA THR A 495 12.96 1.40 6.13
C THR A 495 12.41 0.13 5.46
N GLN A 496 12.12 0.22 4.17
CA GLN A 496 11.69 -0.92 3.35
C GLN A 496 12.86 -1.78 2.82
N TYR A 497 14.08 -1.30 2.93
CA TYR A 497 15.26 -1.91 2.30
C TYR A 497 15.97 -2.97 3.14
N SER A 498 15.58 -3.12 4.38
CA SER A 498 16.19 -4.06 5.33
C SER A 498 15.14 -4.63 6.28
N LEU A 499 15.38 -5.81 6.80
CA LEU A 499 14.64 -6.37 7.95
C LEU A 499 14.90 -5.57 9.24
N SER A 500 16.07 -4.91 9.34
CA SER A 500 16.41 -4.00 10.44
C SER A 500 15.83 -2.59 10.22
N ASP A 501 15.97 -1.72 11.19
CA ASP A 501 15.75 -0.27 11.10
C ASP A 501 16.92 0.48 10.43
N ASP A 502 18.02 -0.20 10.15
CA ASP A 502 19.18 0.31 9.42
C ASP A 502 19.14 -0.16 7.94
N PRO A 503 18.94 0.74 6.96
CA PRO A 503 18.84 0.37 5.55
C PRO A 503 20.14 -0.22 4.97
N ALA A 504 21.28 -0.09 5.64
CA ALA A 504 22.55 -0.65 5.22
C ALA A 504 22.72 -2.14 5.58
N LYS A 505 21.91 -2.66 6.51
CA LYS A 505 21.94 -4.07 6.92
C LYS A 505 21.12 -4.91 5.95
N LEU A 506 21.73 -5.33 4.86
CA LEU A 506 21.11 -6.16 3.82
C LEU A 506 21.04 -7.64 4.22
N GLY A 507 20.36 -8.45 3.41
CA GLY A 507 20.22 -9.89 3.62
C GLY A 507 19.33 -10.24 4.79
N ARG A 508 19.81 -11.13 5.66
CA ARG A 508 19.17 -11.52 6.90
C ARG A 508 20.06 -11.13 8.08
N PRO A 509 19.96 -9.88 8.57
CA PRO A 509 20.75 -9.45 9.73
C PRO A 509 20.41 -10.27 10.98
N SER A 510 21.38 -10.43 11.85
CA SER A 510 21.26 -11.08 13.17
C SER A 510 21.92 -10.22 14.24
N ASN A 511 21.62 -10.48 15.50
CA ASN A 511 22.19 -9.77 16.65
C ASN A 511 21.99 -8.24 16.55
N PHE A 512 20.75 -7.81 16.25
CA PHE A 512 20.43 -6.39 16.14
C PHE A 512 19.24 -5.99 17.00
N THR A 513 19.20 -4.70 17.32
CA THR A 513 18.15 -4.07 18.11
C THR A 513 17.33 -3.14 17.22
N ILE A 514 16.01 -3.17 17.36
CA ILE A 514 15.11 -2.16 16.79
C ILE A 514 14.93 -1.04 17.81
N THR A 515 15.09 0.21 17.37
CA THR A 515 14.95 1.37 18.25
C THR A 515 13.67 2.15 17.93
N ILE A 516 12.72 2.16 18.87
CA ILE A 516 11.51 2.97 18.76
C ILE A 516 11.82 4.39 19.26
N ARG A 517 11.79 5.34 18.33
CA ARG A 517 12.09 6.76 18.62
C ARG A 517 10.88 7.51 19.12
N GLU A 518 9.73 7.22 18.55
CA GLU A 518 8.49 7.97 18.77
C GLU A 518 7.28 7.11 18.39
N LEU A 519 6.14 7.35 19.04
CA LEU A 519 4.84 6.82 18.64
C LEU A 519 3.94 7.98 18.18
N LYS A 520 3.11 7.70 17.17
CA LYS A 520 2.07 8.63 16.72
C LYS A 520 0.71 7.96 16.79
N PRO A 521 -0.32 8.66 17.28
CA PRO A 521 -1.68 8.14 17.27
C PRO A 521 -2.28 8.28 15.87
N SER A 522 -2.88 7.21 15.36
CA SER A 522 -3.78 7.18 14.19
C SER A 522 -5.09 6.55 14.63
N ILE A 523 -5.77 7.24 15.53
CA ILE A 523 -6.89 6.68 16.31
C ILE A 523 -8.13 6.53 15.45
N GLY A 524 -8.36 7.43 14.52
CA GLY A 524 -9.41 7.31 13.51
C GLY A 524 -9.19 6.11 12.60
N ALA A 525 -7.97 5.89 12.16
CA ALA A 525 -7.60 4.70 11.40
C ALA A 525 -7.59 3.43 12.26
N GLY A 526 -7.49 3.55 13.59
CA GLY A 526 -7.56 2.45 14.54
C GLY A 526 -6.23 1.71 14.73
N PHE A 527 -5.10 2.41 14.70
CA PHE A 527 -3.77 1.84 15.01
C PHE A 527 -2.82 2.89 15.62
N ILE A 528 -1.73 2.43 16.21
CA ILE A 528 -0.63 3.25 16.69
C ILE A 528 0.57 3.07 15.76
N VAL A 529 1.13 4.18 15.27
CA VAL A 529 2.36 4.16 14.46
C VAL A 529 3.57 4.18 15.38
N ALA A 530 4.45 3.19 15.28
CA ALA A 530 5.72 3.11 15.98
C ALA A 530 6.88 3.42 15.01
N LEU A 531 7.56 4.56 15.23
CA LEU A 531 8.61 5.05 14.34
C LEU A 531 9.99 4.55 14.82
N THR A 532 10.71 3.85 13.95
CA THR A 532 12.06 3.35 14.24
C THR A 532 13.16 4.29 13.75
N GLY A 533 12.88 5.12 12.77
CA GLY A 533 13.82 6.05 12.15
C GLY A 533 13.17 7.36 11.72
N ASP A 534 13.89 8.14 10.94
CA ASP A 534 13.33 9.34 10.31
C ASP A 534 12.49 8.93 9.11
N VAL A 535 11.21 8.68 9.36
CA VAL A 535 10.26 8.37 8.29
C VAL A 535 9.69 9.68 7.74
N MET A 536 9.98 9.95 6.46
CA MET A 536 9.53 11.18 5.81
C MET A 536 8.10 11.03 5.31
N THR A 537 7.22 11.86 5.83
CA THR A 537 5.81 11.97 5.42
C THR A 537 5.60 12.98 4.28
N MET A 538 6.62 13.75 3.93
CA MET A 538 6.69 14.61 2.75
C MET A 538 7.99 14.31 2.00
N PRO A 539 7.96 13.45 0.97
CA PRO A 539 9.13 13.15 0.14
C PRO A 539 9.64 14.40 -0.59
N GLY A 540 10.90 14.39 -0.98
CA GLY A 540 11.45 15.42 -1.87
C GLY A 540 11.63 14.87 -3.28
N LEU A 541 11.60 15.73 -4.28
CA LEU A 541 11.97 15.36 -5.63
C LEU A 541 13.46 14.97 -5.70
N PRO A 542 13.83 13.96 -6.52
CA PRO A 542 15.21 13.58 -6.76
C PRO A 542 15.93 14.62 -7.62
N LYS A 543 17.24 14.43 -7.85
CA LYS A 543 18.05 15.33 -8.70
C LYS A 543 17.53 15.40 -10.14
N ALA A 544 17.05 14.28 -10.68
CA ALA A 544 16.39 14.17 -11.97
C ALA A 544 15.02 13.52 -11.76
N PRO A 545 13.95 14.31 -11.52
CA PRO A 545 12.61 13.78 -11.37
C PRO A 545 12.05 13.24 -12.69
N ALA A 546 11.19 12.23 -12.61
CA ALA A 546 10.52 11.62 -13.75
C ALA A 546 9.77 12.66 -14.62
N ALA A 547 9.24 13.69 -13.99
CA ALA A 547 8.58 14.82 -14.65
C ALA A 547 9.43 15.51 -15.74
N MET A 548 10.75 15.41 -15.70
CA MET A 548 11.63 15.97 -16.74
C MET A 548 11.55 15.22 -18.08
N ASN A 549 11.03 14.00 -18.08
CA ASN A 549 10.87 13.16 -19.28
C ASN A 549 9.43 13.11 -19.77
N MET A 550 8.49 13.70 -19.03
CA MET A 550 7.06 13.68 -19.35
C MET A 550 6.71 14.83 -20.29
N ASP A 551 5.85 14.54 -21.26
CA ASP A 551 5.31 15.51 -22.20
C ASP A 551 3.90 15.07 -22.65
N VAL A 552 3.29 15.84 -23.51
CA VAL A 552 2.00 15.57 -24.14
C VAL A 552 2.08 15.89 -25.61
N ASP A 553 1.58 15.00 -26.47
CA ASP A 553 1.51 15.26 -27.91
C ASP A 553 0.31 16.16 -28.29
N ASP A 554 0.23 16.53 -29.59
CA ASP A 554 -0.85 17.40 -30.10
C ASP A 554 -2.24 16.76 -30.03
N ASP A 555 -2.33 15.45 -29.91
CA ASP A 555 -3.58 14.69 -29.74
C ASP A 555 -3.97 14.49 -28.27
N GLY A 556 -3.13 14.95 -27.34
CA GLY A 556 -3.37 14.87 -25.89
C GLY A 556 -2.90 13.55 -25.25
N ASN A 557 -2.11 12.73 -25.95
CA ASN A 557 -1.56 11.50 -25.37
C ASN A 557 -0.34 11.80 -24.53
N ALA A 558 -0.21 11.15 -23.38
CA ALA A 558 0.95 11.30 -22.53
C ALA A 558 2.20 10.65 -23.15
N LEU A 559 3.34 11.33 -23.02
CA LEU A 559 4.65 10.85 -23.44
C LEU A 559 5.55 10.72 -22.22
N GLY A 560 6.39 9.69 -22.16
CA GLY A 560 7.38 9.52 -21.10
C GLY A 560 6.78 9.27 -19.70
N LEU A 561 5.54 8.84 -19.62
CA LEU A 561 4.88 8.44 -18.38
C LEU A 561 5.22 6.96 -18.08
N PHE A 562 6.49 6.62 -17.92
CA PHE A 562 7.07 5.28 -17.67
C PHE A 562 7.40 4.45 -18.92
#